data_cbfa86f76764842f9c6c2f18fdd6bb48
#
_entry.id   cbfa86f76764842f9c6c2f18fdd6bb48
#
_cell.length_a   1.000
_cell.length_b   1.000
_cell.length_c   1.000
_cell.angle_alpha   90.00
_cell.angle_beta   90.00
_cell.angle_gamma   90.00
#
_symmetry.space_group_name_H-M   'P 1'
#
loop_
_entity.id
_entity.type
_entity.pdbx_description
1 polymer ?
#
loop_
_entity_poly.entity_id
_entity_poly.type
_entity_poly.pdbx_seq_one_letter_code
_entity_poly.pdbx_strand_id
1 'polypeptide(L)'
;MENISVNKKENVIISVEPGSIADEIGIEPGDVLVSINGKEVLDVFDYRYLINDEYLEIILKDGNGEPYEAEIEKDYDEDLGIVFESGLMDNARSCSNKCIFCFIDQLPKGMRKTLYFKDDDTRLSFLQGNYVTLTNMKDKDIERIIYYHLSPINISVHTTDPELRKMMLHNNKAGNIMER
;
A
#
# COMPACT_ATOMS: atom_id res chain seq x y z
N MET A 1 -24.63 -19.02 -0.12
CA MET A 1 -23.84 -17.80 0.19
C MET A 1 -22.46 -18.09 -0.35
N GLU A 2 -22.19 -17.65 -1.57
CA GLU A 2 -20.89 -17.84 -2.21
C GLU A 2 -19.90 -16.88 -1.56
N ASN A 3 -18.85 -17.44 -0.96
CA ASN A 3 -17.69 -16.69 -0.54
C ASN A 3 -17.03 -16.11 -1.80
N ILE A 4 -17.24 -14.84 -2.06
CA ILE A 4 -16.39 -14.09 -2.98
C ILE A 4 -15.02 -14.01 -2.30
N SER A 5 -14.17 -14.97 -2.61
CA SER A 5 -12.75 -14.89 -2.38
C SER A 5 -12.26 -13.66 -3.15
N VAL A 6 -12.06 -12.56 -2.45
CA VAL A 6 -11.25 -11.45 -2.98
C VAL A 6 -9.88 -12.07 -3.24
N ASN A 7 -9.51 -12.23 -4.51
CA ASN A 7 -8.16 -12.68 -4.87
C ASN A 7 -7.18 -11.66 -4.26
N LYS A 8 -6.65 -12.00 -3.10
CA LYS A 8 -5.58 -11.25 -2.47
C LYS A 8 -4.38 -11.41 -3.39
N LYS A 9 -3.81 -10.30 -3.86
CA LYS A 9 -2.58 -10.34 -4.63
C LYS A 9 -1.48 -10.90 -3.72
N GLU A 10 -0.78 -11.91 -4.18
CA GLU A 10 0.36 -12.47 -3.45
C GLU A 10 1.56 -11.53 -3.55
N ASN A 11 2.38 -11.50 -2.50
CA ASN A 11 3.58 -10.67 -2.46
C ASN A 11 4.73 -11.38 -3.20
N VAL A 12 4.62 -11.46 -4.52
CA VAL A 12 5.60 -12.13 -5.39
C VAL A 12 6.86 -11.27 -5.49
N ILE A 13 8.00 -11.91 -5.25
CA ILE A 13 9.35 -11.34 -5.42
C ILE A 13 9.71 -11.41 -6.90
N ILE A 14 10.03 -10.27 -7.53
CA ILE A 14 10.40 -10.22 -8.94
C ILE A 14 11.90 -10.12 -9.16
N SER A 15 12.63 -9.66 -8.15
CA SER A 15 14.08 -9.53 -8.21
C SER A 15 14.67 -9.55 -6.80
N VAL A 16 15.87 -10.06 -6.67
CA VAL A 16 16.72 -10.01 -5.48
C VAL A 16 18.00 -9.30 -5.83
N GLU A 17 18.47 -8.38 -5.01
CA GLU A 17 19.71 -7.63 -5.24
C GLU A 17 20.92 -8.54 -4.99
N PRO A 18 21.86 -8.65 -5.95
CA PRO A 18 23.04 -9.49 -5.78
C PRO A 18 23.90 -9.06 -4.57
N GLY A 19 24.26 -10.01 -3.73
CA GLY A 19 25.03 -9.79 -2.51
C GLY A 19 24.21 -9.17 -1.35
N SER A 20 22.88 -9.13 -1.47
CA SER A 20 21.99 -8.75 -0.36
C SER A 20 21.75 -9.92 0.59
N ILE A 21 21.14 -9.63 1.74
CA ILE A 21 20.73 -10.66 2.71
C ILE A 21 19.83 -11.71 2.05
N ALA A 22 18.87 -11.28 1.24
CA ALA A 22 17.97 -12.19 0.53
C ALA A 22 18.71 -13.13 -0.44
N ASP A 23 19.73 -12.61 -1.16
CA ASP A 23 20.59 -13.40 -2.05
C ASP A 23 21.43 -14.42 -1.26
N GLU A 24 22.02 -14.02 -0.14
CA GLU A 24 22.85 -14.89 0.71
C GLU A 24 22.07 -16.06 1.32
N ILE A 25 20.80 -15.85 1.67
CA ILE A 25 19.92 -16.89 2.24
C ILE A 25 19.15 -17.69 1.19
N GLY A 26 19.35 -17.39 -0.10
CA GLY A 26 18.81 -18.16 -1.22
C GLY A 26 17.35 -17.87 -1.56
N ILE A 27 16.84 -16.66 -1.28
CA ILE A 27 15.55 -16.22 -1.80
C ILE A 27 15.68 -15.95 -3.30
N GLU A 28 14.73 -16.45 -4.10
CA GLU A 28 14.78 -16.35 -5.56
C GLU A 28 13.60 -15.53 -6.13
N PRO A 29 13.77 -14.93 -7.31
CA PRO A 29 12.65 -14.36 -8.06
C PRO A 29 11.59 -15.43 -8.36
N GLY A 30 10.34 -15.15 -8.04
CA GLY A 30 9.21 -16.08 -8.11
C GLY A 30 8.72 -16.55 -6.74
N ASP A 31 9.52 -16.39 -5.71
CA ASP A 31 9.09 -16.67 -4.33
C ASP A 31 8.03 -15.68 -3.86
N VAL A 32 7.23 -16.10 -2.90
CA VAL A 32 6.13 -15.32 -2.34
C VAL A 32 6.36 -15.10 -0.84
N LEU A 33 6.47 -13.85 -0.43
CA LEU A 33 6.55 -13.49 0.99
C LEU A 33 5.18 -13.63 1.65
N VAL A 34 5.08 -14.43 2.69
CA VAL A 34 3.84 -14.73 3.41
C VAL A 34 3.75 -13.94 4.71
N SER A 35 4.75 -14.07 5.59
CA SER A 35 4.76 -13.42 6.90
C SER A 35 6.17 -13.08 7.37
N ILE A 36 6.26 -12.13 8.30
CA ILE A 36 7.47 -11.75 9.02
C ILE A 36 7.14 -11.74 10.51
N ASN A 37 7.93 -12.43 11.33
CA ASN A 37 7.75 -12.56 12.78
C ASN A 37 6.31 -12.97 13.15
N GLY A 38 5.75 -13.95 12.43
CA GLY A 38 4.39 -14.48 12.62
C GLY A 38 3.27 -13.51 12.20
N LYS A 39 3.58 -12.33 11.64
CA LYS A 39 2.60 -11.35 11.15
C LYS A 39 2.50 -11.39 9.64
N GLU A 40 1.25 -11.49 9.15
CA GLU A 40 0.97 -11.45 7.71
C GLU A 40 1.35 -10.09 7.10
N VAL A 41 2.03 -10.12 5.95
CA VAL A 41 2.38 -8.91 5.20
C VAL A 41 1.26 -8.62 4.20
N LEU A 42 0.48 -7.55 4.44
CA LEU A 42 -0.67 -7.18 3.62
C LEU A 42 -0.31 -6.18 2.51
N ASP A 43 0.62 -5.27 2.80
CA ASP A 43 1.09 -4.24 1.88
C ASP A 43 2.48 -3.71 2.30
N VAL A 44 2.95 -2.73 1.55
CA VAL A 44 4.27 -2.10 1.74
C VAL A 44 4.49 -1.52 3.15
N PHE A 45 3.43 -1.12 3.87
CA PHE A 45 3.59 -0.59 5.23
C PHE A 45 3.89 -1.69 6.24
N ASP A 46 3.20 -2.84 6.13
CA ASP A 46 3.51 -4.00 6.95
C ASP A 46 4.95 -4.46 6.69
N TYR A 47 5.34 -4.57 5.41
CA TYR A 47 6.69 -4.97 5.03
C TYR A 47 7.74 -4.03 5.64
N ARG A 48 7.65 -2.72 5.36
CA ARG A 48 8.63 -1.74 5.86
C ARG A 48 8.70 -1.65 7.37
N TYR A 49 7.57 -1.84 8.06
CA TYR A 49 7.55 -1.83 9.52
C TYR A 49 8.18 -3.08 10.09
N LEU A 50 7.84 -4.25 9.52
CA LEU A 50 8.26 -5.54 10.07
C LEU A 50 9.74 -5.88 9.78
N ILE A 51 10.32 -5.36 8.69
CA ILE A 51 11.74 -5.56 8.41
C ILE A 51 12.68 -4.72 9.28
N ASN A 52 12.17 -3.69 9.99
CA ASN A 52 12.96 -2.90 10.93
C ASN A 52 13.06 -3.62 12.28
N ASP A 53 13.84 -4.71 12.30
CA ASP A 53 14.18 -5.50 13.47
C ASP A 53 15.55 -6.14 13.23
N GLU A 54 16.27 -6.48 14.30
CA GLU A 54 17.58 -7.13 14.23
C GLU A 54 17.48 -8.65 14.01
N TYR A 55 16.33 -9.24 14.33
CA TYR A 55 16.02 -10.65 14.09
C TYR A 55 14.68 -10.80 13.38
N LEU A 56 14.69 -11.51 12.25
CA LEU A 56 13.50 -11.80 11.47
C LEU A 56 13.33 -13.30 11.26
N GLU A 57 12.12 -13.78 11.51
CA GLU A 57 11.61 -15.08 11.09
C GLU A 57 10.67 -14.85 9.91
N ILE A 58 11.08 -15.21 8.71
CA ILE A 58 10.26 -15.01 7.51
C ILE A 58 9.76 -16.34 6.97
N ILE A 59 8.46 -16.36 6.61
CA ILE A 59 7.85 -17.48 5.91
C ILE A 59 7.63 -17.07 4.47
N LEU A 60 8.16 -17.89 3.56
CA LEU A 60 8.01 -17.74 2.12
C LEU A 60 7.38 -18.99 1.52
N LYS A 61 6.95 -18.89 0.27
CA LYS A 61 6.67 -20.04 -0.60
C LYS A 61 7.58 -19.96 -1.80
N ASP A 62 8.16 -21.08 -2.17
CA ASP A 62 8.96 -21.18 -3.39
C ASP A 62 8.11 -21.05 -4.67
N GLY A 63 8.74 -21.03 -5.84
CA GLY A 63 8.06 -20.98 -7.14
C GLY A 63 7.11 -22.16 -7.43
N ASN A 64 7.16 -23.24 -6.63
CA ASN A 64 6.23 -24.38 -6.70
C ASN A 64 5.08 -24.26 -5.69
N GLY A 65 5.12 -23.25 -4.81
CA GLY A 65 4.14 -23.00 -3.76
C GLY A 65 4.41 -23.75 -2.45
N GLU A 66 5.55 -24.40 -2.32
CA GLU A 66 5.97 -25.10 -1.08
C GLU A 66 6.49 -24.07 -0.06
N PRO A 67 5.99 -24.09 1.19
CA PRO A 67 6.41 -23.16 2.21
C PRO A 67 7.80 -23.51 2.75
N TYR A 68 8.60 -22.48 2.98
CA TYR A 68 9.86 -22.56 3.69
C TYR A 68 10.06 -21.37 4.63
N GLU A 69 10.95 -21.53 5.57
CA GLU A 69 11.26 -20.55 6.61
C GLU A 69 12.73 -20.14 6.51
N ALA A 70 13.00 -18.86 6.75
CA ALA A 70 14.34 -18.32 6.86
C ALA A 70 14.46 -17.44 8.11
N GLU A 71 15.53 -17.66 8.88
CA GLU A 71 15.92 -16.84 10.02
C GLU A 71 17.03 -15.89 9.60
N ILE A 72 16.90 -14.61 9.94
CA ILE A 72 17.82 -13.53 9.53
C ILE A 72 18.25 -12.76 10.77
N GLU A 73 19.56 -12.63 10.96
CA GLU A 73 20.16 -11.65 11.86
C GLU A 73 20.79 -10.55 11.02
N LYS A 74 20.47 -9.27 11.29
CA LYS A 74 20.91 -8.13 10.52
C LYS A 74 20.97 -6.86 11.35
N ASP A 75 21.55 -5.77 10.82
CA ASP A 75 21.41 -4.46 11.42
C ASP A 75 19.95 -3.97 11.32
N TYR A 76 19.48 -3.20 12.32
CA TYR A 76 18.08 -2.82 12.48
C TYR A 76 17.45 -2.21 11.22
N ASP A 77 18.18 -1.35 10.52
CA ASP A 77 17.70 -0.61 9.32
C ASP A 77 18.26 -1.17 8.00
N GLU A 78 18.93 -2.32 8.03
CA GLU A 78 19.47 -2.96 6.84
C GLU A 78 18.34 -3.55 5.98
N ASP A 79 18.37 -3.28 4.67
CA ASP A 79 17.38 -3.78 3.72
C ASP A 79 17.66 -5.25 3.34
N LEU A 80 16.62 -6.01 3.08
CA LEU A 80 16.76 -7.39 2.66
C LEU A 80 17.19 -7.54 1.20
N GLY A 81 17.05 -6.50 0.37
CA GLY A 81 17.33 -6.53 -1.06
C GLY A 81 16.25 -7.22 -1.89
N ILE A 82 15.00 -7.24 -1.41
CA ILE A 82 13.84 -7.84 -2.09
C ILE A 82 13.09 -6.78 -2.90
N VAL A 83 12.80 -7.07 -4.16
CA VAL A 83 11.97 -6.22 -5.03
C VAL A 83 10.66 -6.92 -5.36
N PHE A 84 9.54 -6.28 -5.06
CA PHE A 84 8.20 -6.76 -5.38
C PHE A 84 7.68 -6.21 -6.72
N GLU A 85 6.73 -6.90 -7.35
CA GLU A 85 6.12 -6.50 -8.63
C GLU A 85 5.49 -5.10 -8.59
N SER A 86 5.00 -4.67 -7.43
CA SER A 86 4.41 -3.35 -7.21
C SER A 86 5.02 -2.72 -5.97
N GLY A 87 5.40 -1.45 -6.06
CA GLY A 87 5.88 -0.70 -4.90
C GLY A 87 4.86 -0.54 -3.75
N LEU A 88 3.60 -0.89 -3.99
CA LEU A 88 2.55 -0.97 -2.95
C LEU A 88 2.32 -2.41 -2.46
N MET A 89 2.91 -3.42 -3.12
CA MET A 89 2.75 -4.86 -2.92
C MET A 89 1.33 -5.38 -3.22
N ASP A 90 0.33 -4.51 -3.23
CA ASP A 90 -1.04 -4.79 -3.67
C ASP A 90 -1.50 -3.82 -4.77
N ASN A 91 -2.81 -3.81 -5.06
CA ASN A 91 -3.39 -2.90 -6.05
C ASN A 91 -3.58 -1.49 -5.47
N ALA A 92 -3.19 -0.47 -6.25
CA ALA A 92 -3.45 0.92 -5.89
C ALA A 92 -4.97 1.20 -5.78
N ARG A 93 -5.35 2.00 -4.80
CA ARG A 93 -6.75 2.35 -4.53
C ARG A 93 -7.18 3.51 -5.41
N SER A 94 -8.19 3.28 -6.22
CA SER A 94 -8.76 4.32 -7.08
C SER A 94 -9.65 5.28 -6.30
N CYS A 95 -9.64 6.57 -6.68
CA CYS A 95 -10.48 7.60 -6.10
C CYS A 95 -11.97 7.35 -6.37
N SER A 96 -12.78 7.42 -5.32
CA SER A 96 -14.24 7.27 -5.39
C SER A 96 -15.00 8.57 -5.64
N ASN A 97 -14.30 9.72 -5.65
CA ASN A 97 -14.89 11.03 -5.81
C ASN A 97 -15.20 11.36 -7.29
N LYS A 98 -16.17 12.26 -7.49
CA LYS A 98 -16.51 12.87 -8.79
C LYS A 98 -16.47 14.40 -8.65
N CYS A 99 -15.32 14.91 -8.24
CA CYS A 99 -15.15 16.34 -7.96
C CYS A 99 -15.51 17.21 -9.16
N ILE A 100 -16.23 18.31 -8.91
CA ILE A 100 -16.62 19.27 -9.97
C ILE A 100 -15.42 19.92 -10.67
N PHE A 101 -14.24 19.83 -10.05
CA PHE A 101 -12.96 20.37 -10.54
C PHE A 101 -11.93 19.28 -10.86
N CYS A 102 -12.34 18.00 -11.02
CA CYS A 102 -11.41 16.91 -11.25
C CYS A 102 -10.70 17.07 -12.60
N PHE A 103 -9.40 17.34 -12.56
CA PHE A 103 -8.61 17.51 -13.78
C PHE A 103 -8.48 16.21 -14.61
N ILE A 104 -8.54 15.05 -13.97
CA ILE A 104 -8.55 13.75 -14.69
C ILE A 104 -9.85 13.60 -15.51
N ASP A 105 -11.01 13.98 -14.95
CA ASP A 105 -12.28 13.91 -15.66
C ASP A 105 -12.36 14.92 -16.82
N GLN A 106 -11.52 15.94 -16.82
CA GLN A 106 -11.43 16.97 -17.87
C GLN A 106 -10.43 16.61 -18.98
N LEU A 107 -9.69 15.51 -18.85
CA LEU A 107 -8.74 15.08 -19.88
C LEU A 107 -9.45 14.69 -21.18
N PRO A 108 -8.85 14.97 -22.35
CA PRO A 108 -9.37 14.55 -23.64
C PRO A 108 -9.59 13.04 -23.69
N LYS A 109 -10.67 12.61 -24.34
CA LYS A 109 -10.95 11.18 -24.53
C LYS A 109 -9.94 10.53 -25.48
N GLY A 110 -9.70 9.23 -25.30
CA GLY A 110 -8.86 8.45 -26.22
C GLY A 110 -7.35 8.46 -25.92
N MET A 111 -6.94 9.01 -24.79
CA MET A 111 -5.56 8.96 -24.32
C MET A 111 -5.20 7.60 -23.69
N ARG A 112 -3.93 7.40 -23.28
CA ARG A 112 -3.49 6.20 -22.57
C ARG A 112 -4.36 5.94 -21.34
N LYS A 113 -4.75 4.69 -21.11
CA LYS A 113 -5.60 4.30 -19.95
C LYS A 113 -5.02 4.73 -18.61
N THR A 114 -3.70 4.69 -18.46
CA THR A 114 -3.01 5.10 -17.23
C THR A 114 -3.20 6.57 -16.85
N LEU A 115 -3.49 7.46 -17.82
CA LEU A 115 -3.77 8.87 -17.56
C LEU A 115 -5.13 9.10 -16.90
N TYR A 116 -6.06 8.15 -17.01
CA TYR A 116 -7.39 8.26 -16.41
C TYR A 116 -7.49 7.58 -15.06
N PHE A 117 -6.40 7.02 -14.54
CA PHE A 117 -6.37 6.49 -13.19
C PHE A 117 -6.37 7.63 -12.19
N LYS A 118 -7.40 7.68 -11.36
CA LYS A 118 -7.52 8.64 -10.27
C LYS A 118 -7.05 7.95 -8.99
N ASP A 119 -5.90 8.32 -8.50
CA ASP A 119 -5.44 7.83 -7.21
C ASP A 119 -6.06 8.63 -6.05
N ASP A 120 -6.37 7.96 -4.98
CA ASP A 120 -6.69 8.50 -3.66
C ASP A 120 -6.22 7.46 -2.63
N ASP A 121 -5.05 6.90 -2.89
CA ASP A 121 -4.42 5.89 -2.06
C ASP A 121 -3.53 6.57 -1.02
N THR A 122 -3.90 6.44 0.24
CA THR A 122 -3.20 7.07 1.36
C THR A 122 -1.73 6.69 1.43
N ARG A 123 -1.37 5.48 0.99
CA ARG A 123 0.02 5.02 0.99
C ARG A 123 0.91 5.89 0.10
N LEU A 124 0.37 6.34 -1.03
CA LEU A 124 1.09 7.25 -1.93
C LEU A 124 1.36 8.62 -1.30
N SER A 125 0.55 9.04 -0.32
CA SER A 125 0.85 10.26 0.43
C SER A 125 2.16 10.12 1.22
N PHE A 126 2.35 9.02 1.91
CA PHE A 126 3.58 8.77 2.68
C PHE A 126 4.79 8.42 1.79
N LEU A 127 4.58 7.67 0.71
CA LEU A 127 5.65 7.19 -0.16
C LEU A 127 6.13 8.22 -1.18
N GLN A 128 5.24 9.08 -1.68
CA GLN A 128 5.47 9.98 -2.81
C GLN A 128 5.04 11.42 -2.56
N GLY A 129 4.43 11.72 -1.41
CA GLY A 129 3.93 13.05 -1.10
C GLY A 129 2.61 13.41 -1.80
N ASN A 130 1.87 12.43 -2.34
CA ASN A 130 0.59 12.69 -3.01
C ASN A 130 -0.45 13.23 -2.02
N TYR A 131 -1.33 14.11 -2.53
CA TYR A 131 -2.47 14.62 -1.76
C TYR A 131 -3.64 13.63 -1.82
N VAL A 132 -4.23 13.33 -0.65
CA VAL A 132 -5.38 12.43 -0.52
C VAL A 132 -6.58 13.13 0.10
N THR A 133 -7.78 12.68 -0.25
CA THR A 133 -9.02 13.31 0.22
C THR A 133 -9.54 12.72 1.55
N LEU A 134 -8.99 11.62 2.02
CA LEU A 134 -9.45 10.79 3.15
C LEU A 134 -10.83 10.13 2.93
N THR A 135 -11.48 10.34 1.79
CA THR A 135 -12.82 9.76 1.53
C THR A 135 -12.79 8.25 1.28
N ASN A 136 -11.63 7.71 0.88
CA ASN A 136 -11.41 6.29 0.68
C ASN A 136 -10.94 5.55 1.95
N MET A 137 -10.58 6.28 3.00
CA MET A 137 -10.07 5.69 4.24
C MET A 137 -11.18 5.12 5.10
N LYS A 138 -10.90 4.01 5.72
CA LYS A 138 -11.68 3.42 6.81
C LYS A 138 -10.99 3.69 8.13
N ASP A 139 -11.69 3.52 9.24
CA ASP A 139 -11.13 3.76 10.58
C ASP A 139 -9.89 2.89 10.84
N LYS A 140 -9.91 1.62 10.40
CA LYS A 140 -8.76 0.72 10.46
C LYS A 140 -7.51 1.24 9.71
N ASP A 141 -7.69 2.02 8.64
CA ASP A 141 -6.57 2.59 7.91
C ASP A 141 -5.93 3.72 8.74
N ILE A 142 -6.74 4.49 9.49
CA ILE A 142 -6.26 5.50 10.44
C ILE A 142 -5.55 4.83 11.62
N GLU A 143 -6.13 3.77 12.18
CA GLU A 143 -5.52 2.99 13.27
C GLU A 143 -4.14 2.46 12.86
N ARG A 144 -3.97 1.97 11.62
CA ARG A 144 -2.67 1.52 11.09
C ARG A 144 -1.67 2.67 10.96
N ILE A 145 -2.10 3.85 10.49
CA ILE A 145 -1.24 5.04 10.39
C ILE A 145 -0.70 5.42 11.77
N ILE A 146 -1.56 5.41 12.78
CA ILE A 146 -1.19 5.70 14.17
C ILE A 146 -0.24 4.63 14.70
N TYR A 147 -0.56 3.35 14.49
CA TYR A 147 0.25 2.22 14.97
C TYR A 147 1.66 2.21 14.38
N TYR A 148 1.79 2.51 13.08
CA TYR A 148 3.08 2.58 12.39
C TYR A 148 3.79 3.92 12.52
N HIS A 149 3.20 4.90 13.23
CA HIS A 149 3.71 6.25 13.39
C HIS A 149 4.04 6.95 12.05
N LEU A 150 3.20 6.72 11.01
CA LEU A 150 3.44 7.25 9.68
C LEU A 150 3.21 8.75 9.62
N SER A 151 4.18 9.49 9.06
CA SER A 151 4.16 10.95 8.94
C SER A 151 5.13 11.41 7.85
N PRO A 152 4.84 12.54 7.15
CA PRO A 152 3.58 13.30 7.13
C PRO A 152 2.55 12.71 6.18
N ILE A 153 1.27 13.09 6.34
CA ILE A 153 0.21 12.86 5.36
C ILE A 153 -0.22 14.19 4.74
N ASN A 154 -0.34 14.24 3.41
CA ASN A 154 -0.81 15.43 2.68
C ASN A 154 -2.30 15.31 2.39
N ILE A 155 -3.11 16.24 2.92
CA ILE A 155 -4.57 16.16 2.85
C ILE A 155 -5.15 17.28 1.97
N SER A 156 -5.99 16.90 1.01
CA SER A 156 -6.81 17.81 0.21
C SER A 156 -8.12 18.11 0.94
N VAL A 157 -8.16 19.22 1.68
CA VAL A 157 -9.33 19.61 2.49
C VAL A 157 -10.44 20.21 1.63
N HIS A 158 -10.11 21.12 0.71
CA HIS A 158 -10.97 21.92 -0.16
C HIS A 158 -11.86 22.92 0.60
N THR A 159 -12.65 22.44 1.57
CA THR A 159 -13.45 23.22 2.52
C THR A 159 -13.71 22.42 3.78
N THR A 160 -13.88 23.10 4.91
CA THR A 160 -14.26 22.51 6.20
C THR A 160 -15.78 22.45 6.40
N ASP A 161 -16.57 23.12 5.56
CA ASP A 161 -18.03 22.99 5.57
C ASP A 161 -18.44 21.62 5.02
N PRO A 162 -19.13 20.78 5.81
CA PRO A 162 -19.48 19.41 5.43
C PRO A 162 -20.35 19.31 4.18
N GLU A 163 -21.36 20.18 4.05
CA GLU A 163 -22.30 20.10 2.93
C GLU A 163 -21.68 20.64 1.64
N LEU A 164 -20.94 21.71 1.74
CA LEU A 164 -20.17 22.24 0.62
C LEU A 164 -19.13 21.21 0.13
N ARG A 165 -18.44 20.53 1.04
CA ARG A 165 -17.45 19.51 0.67
C ARG A 165 -18.09 18.29 -0.02
N LYS A 166 -19.22 17.81 0.47
CA LYS A 166 -20.00 16.74 -0.20
C LYS A 166 -20.39 17.16 -1.61
N MET A 167 -20.85 18.40 -1.79
CA MET A 167 -21.22 18.95 -3.10
C MET A 167 -19.99 19.03 -4.02
N MET A 168 -18.88 19.60 -3.57
CA MET A 168 -17.67 19.78 -4.36
C MET A 168 -17.04 18.45 -4.80
N LEU A 169 -16.98 17.46 -3.92
CA LEU A 169 -16.41 16.14 -4.21
C LEU A 169 -17.42 15.16 -4.82
N HIS A 170 -18.69 15.56 -4.87
CA HIS A 170 -19.81 14.69 -5.29
C HIS A 170 -19.78 13.34 -4.57
N ASN A 171 -19.55 13.38 -3.26
CA ASN A 171 -19.40 12.20 -2.40
C ASN A 171 -19.99 12.46 -1.01
N ASN A 172 -21.03 11.72 -0.65
CA ASN A 172 -21.71 11.87 0.63
C ASN A 172 -20.81 11.53 1.85
N LYS A 173 -19.73 10.78 1.66
CA LYS A 173 -18.75 10.45 2.72
C LYS A 173 -17.75 11.58 2.99
N ALA A 174 -17.76 12.66 2.20
CA ALA A 174 -16.74 13.69 2.26
C ALA A 174 -16.94 14.70 3.41
N GLY A 175 -18.09 14.67 4.11
CA GLY A 175 -18.46 15.69 5.09
C GLY A 175 -17.68 15.64 6.42
N ASN A 176 -17.05 14.54 6.77
CA ASN A 176 -16.45 14.31 8.09
C ASN A 176 -14.94 14.64 8.16
N ILE A 177 -14.45 15.56 7.34
CA ILE A 177 -13.02 15.87 7.23
C ILE A 177 -12.42 16.38 8.55
N MET A 178 -13.19 17.10 9.36
CA MET A 178 -12.72 17.65 10.64
C MET A 178 -12.71 16.63 11.79
N GLU A 179 -13.35 15.50 11.59
CA GLU A 179 -13.39 14.40 12.57
C GLU A 179 -12.29 13.36 12.33
N ARG A 180 -11.70 13.37 11.12
CA ARG A 180 -10.65 12.46 10.67
C ARG A 180 -9.28 13.04 10.83
#